data_57ba8e2ce4af08bea645c0d78ddff8aa
#
_entry.id   57ba8e2ce4af08bea645c0d78ddff8aa
#
_cell.length_a   1.000
_cell.length_b   1.000
_cell.length_c   1.000
_cell.angle_alpha   90.00
_cell.angle_beta   90.00
_cell.angle_gamma   90.00
#
_symmetry.space_group_name_H-M   'P 1'
#
loop_
_entity.id
_entity.type
_entity.pdbx_description
1 polymer ?
#
loop_
_entity_poly.entity_id
_entity_poly.type
_entity_poly.pdbx_seq_one_letter_code
_entity_poly.pdbx_strand_id
1 'polypeptide(L)'
;MKKLKLKVFFVIFSLLTVFTLIIFIGGSVKDYVERKKSVTEILTRIPKTFENLDNKNRPNDFDRARNNPADDQRRIYLDFTIYTIILDNDGNYLELINNTNNDELDEESIKKIANNIINNHKGAYYIGNLYTTKYAYSFTSNNTLVIMDNTETNSLMLKGLVSNIFMFLLCEIAIFGFTYLITKWIITPVSKSFEKQKIFVADASHELKTPLSVMVASADAYFNDKDEKWVKNMKSESERMIKLVTELLDLAKTDSEQDIVMEENNLSDIVEGSILTFESLFYENKIKLKYDITPDIKMLCNENLIIELMSILIDNAIKHCTEPSKVFVNLYKNNKQIILEVKNTGLPIKKEEEEKIFERFYKADASRNRNSNNYGLGLAIAKNIVERHNGEIKASSANGYTTFKVTWNQK
;
A
#
# COMPACT_ATOMS: atom_id res chain seq x y z
N MET A 1 -6.25 13.73 10.44
CA MET A 1 -5.36 12.60 10.09
C MET A 1 -5.84 11.24 10.61
N LYS A 2 -6.10 11.01 11.93
CA LYS A 2 -6.65 9.73 12.43
C LYS A 2 -7.93 9.31 11.70
N LYS A 3 -8.88 10.24 11.47
CA LYS A 3 -10.13 9.98 10.72
C LYS A 3 -9.88 9.56 9.26
N LEU A 4 -8.85 10.10 8.58
CA LEU A 4 -8.51 9.72 7.21
C LEU A 4 -7.94 8.30 7.15
N LYS A 5 -7.00 7.97 8.05
CA LYS A 5 -6.45 6.60 8.16
C LYS A 5 -7.56 5.57 8.37
N LEU A 6 -8.50 5.86 9.27
CA LEU A 6 -9.62 4.98 9.56
C LEU A 6 -10.55 4.82 8.35
N LYS A 7 -10.88 5.92 7.65
CA LYS A 7 -11.71 5.86 6.44
C LYS A 7 -11.06 5.02 5.33
N VAL A 8 -9.78 5.25 5.03
CA VAL A 8 -9.06 4.48 4.02
C VAL A 8 -8.97 3.01 4.38
N PHE A 9 -8.66 2.69 5.65
CA PHE A 9 -8.67 1.32 6.15
C PHE A 9 -10.01 0.64 5.91
N PHE A 10 -11.11 1.25 6.34
CA PHE A 10 -12.45 0.66 6.20
C PHE A 10 -12.86 0.50 4.74
N VAL A 11 -12.53 1.45 3.86
CA VAL A 11 -12.86 1.34 2.43
C VAL A 11 -12.13 0.15 1.81
N ILE A 12 -10.83 0.02 2.02
CA ILE A 12 -10.04 -1.08 1.47
C ILE A 12 -10.49 -2.42 2.08
N PHE A 13 -10.65 -2.48 3.40
CA PHE A 13 -11.08 -3.67 4.10
C PHE A 13 -12.45 -4.15 3.62
N SER A 14 -13.46 -3.26 3.58
CA SER A 14 -14.81 -3.62 3.14
C SER A 14 -14.86 -4.09 1.69
N LEU A 15 -14.07 -3.48 0.80
CA LEU A 15 -14.01 -3.89 -0.60
C LEU A 15 -13.41 -5.29 -0.75
N LEU A 16 -12.35 -5.61 -0.02
CA LEU A 16 -11.73 -6.93 -0.02
C LEU A 16 -12.66 -7.98 0.62
N THR A 17 -13.31 -7.65 1.75
CA THR A 17 -14.29 -8.55 2.40
C THR A 17 -15.47 -8.87 1.48
N VAL A 18 -16.02 -7.89 0.77
CA VAL A 18 -17.10 -8.15 -0.20
C VAL A 18 -16.61 -9.05 -1.33
N PHE A 19 -15.40 -8.83 -1.83
CA PHE A 19 -14.83 -9.67 -2.90
C PHE A 19 -14.62 -11.12 -2.44
N THR A 20 -14.04 -11.34 -1.26
CA THR A 20 -13.86 -12.68 -0.70
C THR A 20 -15.19 -13.36 -0.41
N LEU A 21 -16.16 -12.62 0.11
CA LEU A 21 -17.50 -13.15 0.39
C LEU A 21 -18.18 -13.67 -0.90
N ILE A 22 -18.07 -12.94 -2.00
CA ILE A 22 -18.61 -13.37 -3.29
C ILE A 22 -17.95 -14.68 -3.76
N ILE A 23 -16.64 -14.82 -3.60
CA ILE A 23 -15.90 -16.04 -3.97
C ILE A 23 -16.36 -17.22 -3.13
N PHE A 24 -16.45 -17.06 -1.81
CA PHE A 24 -16.84 -18.16 -0.90
C PHE A 24 -18.29 -18.56 -1.06
N ILE A 25 -19.21 -17.61 -1.27
CA ILE A 25 -20.62 -17.91 -1.57
C ILE A 25 -20.71 -18.63 -2.92
N GLY A 26 -20.03 -18.11 -3.96
CA GLY A 26 -20.04 -18.72 -5.29
C GLY A 26 -19.50 -20.15 -5.27
N GLY A 27 -18.41 -20.41 -4.55
CA GLY A 27 -17.86 -21.75 -4.35
C GLY A 27 -18.85 -22.68 -3.65
N SER A 28 -19.43 -22.24 -2.54
CA SER A 28 -20.40 -23.05 -1.77
C SER A 28 -21.67 -23.34 -2.59
N VAL A 29 -22.16 -22.39 -3.36
CA VAL A 29 -23.32 -22.58 -4.25
C VAL A 29 -22.98 -23.57 -5.36
N LYS A 30 -21.80 -23.45 -5.97
CA LYS A 30 -21.34 -24.40 -6.98
C LYS A 30 -21.28 -25.83 -6.43
N ASP A 31 -20.64 -26.02 -5.28
CA ASP A 31 -20.54 -27.33 -4.63
C ASP A 31 -21.93 -27.92 -4.32
N TYR A 32 -22.86 -27.09 -3.85
CA TYR A 32 -24.25 -27.50 -3.60
C TYR A 32 -24.95 -27.97 -4.89
N VAL A 33 -24.84 -27.18 -5.97
CA VAL A 33 -25.47 -27.48 -7.25
C VAL A 33 -24.89 -28.76 -7.87
N GLU A 34 -23.57 -28.92 -7.86
CA GLU A 34 -22.91 -30.12 -8.39
C GLU A 34 -23.32 -31.38 -7.63
N ARG A 35 -23.36 -31.35 -6.30
CA ARG A 35 -23.81 -32.48 -5.47
C ARG A 35 -25.28 -32.81 -5.73
N LYS A 36 -26.16 -31.80 -5.79
CA LYS A 36 -27.56 -32.00 -6.11
C LYS A 36 -27.75 -32.65 -7.51
N LYS A 37 -26.95 -32.20 -8.48
CA LYS A 37 -26.96 -32.79 -9.85
C LYS A 37 -26.50 -34.25 -9.80
N SER A 38 -25.44 -34.58 -9.08
CA SER A 38 -24.96 -35.97 -8.93
C SER A 38 -26.02 -36.88 -8.34
N VAL A 39 -26.68 -36.46 -7.24
CA VAL A 39 -27.78 -37.23 -6.63
C VAL A 39 -28.93 -37.44 -7.62
N THR A 40 -29.34 -36.41 -8.35
CA THR A 40 -30.40 -36.49 -9.33
C THR A 40 -30.02 -37.43 -10.51
N GLU A 41 -28.76 -37.37 -10.94
CA GLU A 41 -28.27 -38.22 -12.02
C GLU A 41 -28.26 -39.70 -11.61
N ILE A 42 -27.83 -40.02 -10.40
CA ILE A 42 -27.87 -41.38 -9.86
C ILE A 42 -29.32 -41.90 -9.81
N LEU A 43 -30.24 -41.11 -9.24
CA LEU A 43 -31.65 -41.49 -9.11
C LEU A 43 -32.37 -41.66 -10.47
N THR A 44 -31.89 -41.00 -11.54
CA THR A 44 -32.46 -41.14 -12.87
C THR A 44 -31.87 -42.29 -13.69
N ARG A 45 -30.59 -42.64 -13.42
CA ARG A 45 -29.91 -43.72 -14.17
C ARG A 45 -30.25 -45.11 -13.67
N ILE A 46 -30.33 -45.29 -12.34
CA ILE A 46 -30.59 -46.60 -11.72
C ILE A 46 -31.88 -47.24 -12.26
N PRO A 47 -33.03 -46.56 -12.26
CA PRO A 47 -34.24 -47.14 -12.80
C PRO A 47 -34.14 -47.59 -14.26
N LYS A 48 -33.48 -46.81 -15.10
CA LYS A 48 -33.28 -47.13 -16.54
C LYS A 48 -32.43 -48.39 -16.71
N THR A 49 -31.49 -48.65 -15.82
CA THR A 49 -30.68 -49.85 -15.88
C THR A 49 -31.55 -51.08 -15.59
N PHE A 50 -32.51 -50.97 -14.66
CA PHE A 50 -33.45 -52.06 -14.36
C PHE A 50 -34.51 -52.25 -15.44
N GLU A 51 -34.90 -51.22 -16.17
CA GLU A 51 -35.82 -51.33 -17.30
C GLU A 51 -35.29 -52.22 -18.44
N ASN A 52 -33.96 -52.21 -18.63
CA ASN A 52 -33.29 -52.95 -19.71
C ASN A 52 -32.94 -54.41 -19.35
N LEU A 53 -33.12 -54.82 -18.08
CA LEU A 53 -32.86 -56.17 -17.64
C LEU A 53 -34.11 -57.04 -17.82
N ASP A 54 -34.07 -57.95 -18.80
CA ASP A 54 -35.13 -58.91 -19.04
C ASP A 54 -35.40 -59.78 -17.80
N ASN A 55 -36.65 -60.10 -17.51
CA ASN A 55 -37.15 -60.69 -16.27
C ASN A 55 -36.53 -62.05 -15.85
N LYS A 56 -35.66 -62.65 -16.68
CA LYS A 56 -35.05 -63.98 -16.40
C LYS A 56 -33.65 -63.96 -15.80
N ASN A 57 -32.92 -62.86 -15.77
CA ASN A 57 -31.48 -62.80 -15.40
C ASN A 57 -31.15 -61.82 -14.28
N ARG A 58 -32.12 -61.35 -13.52
CA ARG A 58 -31.98 -60.25 -12.53
C ARG A 58 -30.93 -60.46 -11.42
N PRO A 59 -30.71 -61.62 -10.79
CA PRO A 59 -29.71 -61.73 -9.73
C PRO A 59 -28.24 -61.84 -10.19
N ASN A 60 -28.01 -62.50 -11.36
CA ASN A 60 -26.65 -62.79 -11.85
C ASN A 60 -25.93 -61.64 -12.54
N ASP A 61 -26.69 -60.72 -13.14
CA ASP A 61 -26.09 -59.57 -13.84
C ASP A 61 -25.66 -58.45 -12.91
N PHE A 62 -26.26 -58.37 -11.71
CA PHE A 62 -25.82 -57.42 -10.68
C PHE A 62 -24.45 -57.81 -10.08
N ASP A 63 -24.21 -59.08 -9.82
CA ASP A 63 -22.90 -59.59 -9.34
C ASP A 63 -21.83 -59.54 -10.44
N ARG A 64 -22.20 -59.73 -11.70
CA ARG A 64 -21.29 -59.52 -12.83
C ARG A 64 -20.94 -58.04 -13.02
N ALA A 65 -21.93 -57.17 -12.83
CA ALA A 65 -21.73 -55.72 -12.86
C ALA A 65 -20.81 -55.25 -11.74
N ARG A 66 -20.85 -55.88 -10.56
CA ARG A 66 -20.00 -55.57 -9.42
C ARG A 66 -18.52 -55.96 -9.58
N ASN A 67 -18.24 -57.02 -10.38
CA ASN A 67 -16.90 -57.61 -10.46
C ASN A 67 -16.03 -57.18 -11.65
N ASN A 68 -16.44 -56.16 -12.46
CA ASN A 68 -15.68 -55.69 -13.60
C ASN A 68 -15.04 -54.31 -13.30
N PRO A 69 -13.71 -54.23 -13.07
CA PRO A 69 -13.03 -53.01 -12.57
C PRO A 69 -12.92 -51.85 -13.59
N ALA A 70 -13.36 -52.06 -14.84
CA ALA A 70 -13.08 -51.14 -15.94
C ALA A 70 -14.12 -50.02 -16.16
N ASP A 71 -15.15 -49.91 -15.31
CA ASP A 71 -16.24 -48.96 -15.51
C ASP A 71 -16.24 -47.90 -14.41
N ASP A 72 -15.77 -46.70 -14.75
CA ASP A 72 -15.73 -45.53 -13.86
C ASP A 72 -17.14 -45.17 -13.29
N GLN A 73 -18.19 -45.61 -13.98
CA GLN A 73 -19.58 -45.41 -13.58
C GLN A 73 -19.97 -46.22 -12.35
N ARG A 74 -19.20 -47.24 -11.98
CA ARG A 74 -19.51 -48.15 -10.88
C ARG A 74 -19.00 -47.66 -9.50
N ARG A 75 -17.94 -46.88 -9.48
CA ARG A 75 -17.48 -46.24 -8.25
C ARG A 75 -18.55 -45.38 -7.61
N ILE A 76 -19.38 -44.74 -8.42
CA ILE A 76 -20.48 -43.87 -7.99
C ILE A 76 -21.55 -44.69 -7.20
N TYR A 77 -21.78 -45.93 -7.54
CA TYR A 77 -22.78 -46.78 -6.86
C TYR A 77 -22.26 -47.44 -5.56
N LEU A 78 -20.95 -47.48 -5.37
CA LEU A 78 -20.34 -48.03 -4.14
C LEU A 78 -20.29 -47.03 -2.99
N ASP A 79 -20.42 -45.73 -3.31
CA ASP A 79 -20.32 -44.65 -2.32
C ASP A 79 -21.67 -44.27 -1.70
N PHE A 80 -22.79 -44.88 -2.17
CA PHE A 80 -24.13 -44.55 -1.68
C PHE A 80 -24.90 -45.81 -1.26
N THR A 81 -25.59 -45.72 -0.12
CA THR A 81 -26.53 -46.74 0.30
C THR A 81 -27.83 -46.57 -0.47
N ILE A 82 -28.10 -47.51 -1.40
CA ILE A 82 -29.25 -47.45 -2.32
C ILE A 82 -30.10 -48.72 -2.10
N TYR A 83 -31.41 -48.50 -1.98
CA TYR A 83 -32.40 -49.51 -1.85
C TYR A 83 -33.31 -49.45 -3.10
N THR A 84 -33.40 -50.57 -3.83
CA THR A 84 -34.30 -50.70 -4.99
C THR A 84 -35.43 -51.59 -4.61
N ILE A 85 -36.64 -51.11 -4.71
CA ILE A 85 -37.88 -51.83 -4.35
C ILE A 85 -38.70 -52.01 -5.63
N ILE A 86 -39.13 -53.26 -5.82
CA ILE A 86 -40.08 -53.60 -6.92
C ILE A 86 -41.47 -53.62 -6.30
N LEU A 87 -42.40 -52.99 -6.99
CA LEU A 87 -43.81 -52.95 -6.62
C LEU A 87 -44.64 -53.83 -7.56
N ASP A 88 -45.78 -54.32 -7.07
CA ASP A 88 -46.74 -55.00 -7.93
C ASP A 88 -47.54 -54.01 -8.83
N ASN A 89 -48.45 -54.52 -9.65
CA ASN A 89 -49.27 -53.67 -10.54
C ASN A 89 -50.26 -52.78 -9.77
N ASP A 90 -50.54 -53.13 -8.52
CA ASP A 90 -51.40 -52.33 -7.61
C ASP A 90 -50.60 -51.33 -6.77
N GLY A 91 -49.26 -51.31 -6.94
CA GLY A 91 -48.37 -50.41 -6.26
C GLY A 91 -47.95 -50.87 -4.84
N ASN A 92 -48.18 -52.13 -4.51
CA ASN A 92 -47.76 -52.67 -3.23
C ASN A 92 -46.32 -53.19 -3.29
N TYR A 93 -45.66 -53.25 -2.18
CA TYR A 93 -44.32 -53.81 -2.03
C TYR A 93 -44.26 -55.29 -2.44
N LEU A 94 -43.40 -55.61 -3.42
CA LEU A 94 -43.20 -56.98 -3.89
C LEU A 94 -41.87 -57.54 -3.43
N GLU A 95 -40.74 -56.87 -3.71
CA GLU A 95 -39.40 -57.35 -3.44
C GLU A 95 -38.44 -56.20 -3.17
N LEU A 96 -37.46 -56.42 -2.26
CA LEU A 96 -36.35 -55.50 -2.02
C LEU A 96 -35.06 -56.03 -2.61
N ILE A 97 -34.43 -55.27 -3.46
CA ILE A 97 -33.10 -55.51 -3.98
C ILE A 97 -32.16 -54.56 -3.23
N ASN A 98 -31.37 -55.02 -2.25
CA ASN A 98 -30.37 -54.21 -1.60
C ASN A 98 -29.12 -54.15 -2.47
N ASN A 99 -28.72 -52.96 -2.89
CA ASN A 99 -27.57 -52.74 -3.76
C ASN A 99 -26.26 -52.48 -3.01
N THR A 100 -26.27 -52.41 -1.72
CA THR A 100 -25.09 -52.09 -0.88
C THR A 100 -24.78 -53.21 0.13
N ASN A 101 -23.51 -53.32 0.50
CA ASN A 101 -23.06 -54.30 1.51
C ASN A 101 -23.29 -53.86 2.97
N ASN A 102 -23.86 -52.67 3.17
CA ASN A 102 -24.13 -52.14 4.51
C ASN A 102 -25.61 -52.38 4.86
N ASP A 103 -25.88 -53.29 5.74
CA ASP A 103 -27.21 -53.53 6.32
C ASP A 103 -27.50 -52.47 7.41
N GLU A 104 -27.54 -51.18 7.00
CA GLU A 104 -27.81 -50.08 7.95
C GLU A 104 -29.28 -49.98 8.36
N LEU A 105 -30.18 -50.47 7.52
CA LEU A 105 -31.61 -50.48 7.81
C LEU A 105 -32.17 -51.89 7.69
N ASP A 106 -33.00 -52.29 8.65
CA ASP A 106 -33.77 -53.50 8.60
C ASP A 106 -34.87 -53.42 7.54
N GLU A 107 -35.26 -54.53 6.96
CA GLU A 107 -36.25 -54.60 5.90
C GLU A 107 -37.61 -53.99 6.31
N GLU A 108 -37.97 -54.06 7.58
CA GLU A 108 -39.21 -53.48 8.12
C GLU A 108 -39.15 -51.93 8.06
N SER A 109 -38.01 -51.36 8.36
CA SER A 109 -37.78 -49.90 8.29
C SER A 109 -37.83 -49.40 6.83
N ILE A 110 -37.24 -50.16 5.91
CA ILE A 110 -37.28 -49.88 4.48
C ILE A 110 -38.72 -49.93 3.93
N LYS A 111 -39.48 -50.97 4.33
CA LYS A 111 -40.93 -51.08 3.99
C LYS A 111 -41.75 -49.90 4.52
N LYS A 112 -41.49 -49.45 5.75
CA LYS A 112 -42.17 -48.25 6.30
C LYS A 112 -41.85 -46.99 5.51
N ILE A 113 -40.57 -46.78 5.11
CA ILE A 113 -40.14 -45.66 4.28
C ILE A 113 -40.82 -45.75 2.91
N ALA A 114 -40.79 -46.90 2.25
CA ALA A 114 -41.39 -47.13 0.97
C ALA A 114 -42.88 -46.83 0.97
N ASN A 115 -43.61 -47.40 1.95
CA ASN A 115 -45.06 -47.18 2.08
C ASN A 115 -45.40 -45.69 2.31
N ASN A 116 -44.57 -44.97 3.05
CA ASN A 116 -44.76 -43.53 3.23
C ASN A 116 -44.57 -42.77 1.91
N ILE A 117 -43.58 -43.15 1.09
CA ILE A 117 -43.36 -42.54 -0.21
C ILE A 117 -44.52 -42.84 -1.15
N ILE A 118 -44.95 -44.13 -1.23
CA ILE A 118 -46.02 -44.59 -2.10
C ILE A 118 -47.35 -43.90 -1.74
N ASN A 119 -47.68 -43.79 -0.47
CA ASN A 119 -48.92 -43.18 -0.01
C ASN A 119 -48.98 -41.66 -0.29
N ASN A 120 -47.85 -41.01 -0.28
CA ASN A 120 -47.80 -39.57 -0.51
C ASN A 120 -47.69 -39.21 -2.00
N HIS A 121 -47.31 -40.18 -2.87
CA HIS A 121 -47.06 -39.91 -4.30
C HIS A 121 -47.69 -41.03 -5.14
N LYS A 122 -48.96 -40.85 -5.48
CA LYS A 122 -49.68 -41.73 -6.40
C LYS A 122 -49.50 -41.24 -7.85
N GLY A 123 -48.60 -41.86 -8.60
CA GLY A 123 -48.51 -41.61 -10.05
C GLY A 123 -47.08 -41.49 -10.58
N ALA A 124 -46.97 -41.35 -11.90
CA ALA A 124 -45.79 -41.41 -12.73
C ALA A 124 -44.56 -40.67 -12.23
N TYR A 125 -43.37 -41.15 -12.62
CA TYR A 125 -42.01 -40.63 -12.42
C TYR A 125 -41.88 -39.38 -11.55
N TYR A 126 -41.40 -39.54 -10.35
CA TYR A 126 -41.17 -38.45 -9.41
C TYR A 126 -39.83 -38.60 -8.68
N ILE A 127 -39.05 -37.54 -8.61
CA ILE A 127 -37.83 -37.46 -7.77
C ILE A 127 -38.14 -36.53 -6.59
N GLY A 128 -37.94 -36.99 -5.37
CA GLY A 128 -38.24 -36.21 -4.18
C GLY A 128 -37.31 -36.51 -3.03
N ASN A 129 -37.58 -35.83 -1.94
CA ASN A 129 -36.86 -36.01 -0.67
C ASN A 129 -37.84 -36.35 0.45
N LEU A 130 -37.45 -37.26 1.33
CA LEU A 130 -38.23 -37.65 2.48
C LEU A 130 -37.39 -37.39 3.78
N TYR A 131 -38.06 -37.08 4.87
CA TYR A 131 -37.45 -36.78 6.17
C TYR A 131 -36.36 -35.73 6.09
N THR A 132 -36.77 -34.52 5.69
CA THR A 132 -35.87 -33.34 5.64
C THR A 132 -34.55 -33.59 4.86
N THR A 133 -34.65 -34.19 3.66
CA THR A 133 -33.51 -34.55 2.80
C THR A 133 -32.70 -35.78 3.21
N LYS A 134 -33.09 -36.50 4.27
CA LYS A 134 -32.37 -37.72 4.67
C LYS A 134 -32.38 -38.78 3.57
N TYR A 135 -33.53 -39.00 2.91
CA TYR A 135 -33.67 -39.92 1.79
C TYR A 135 -34.07 -39.15 0.50
N ALA A 136 -33.30 -39.40 -0.55
CA ALA A 136 -33.69 -39.00 -1.87
C ALA A 136 -34.30 -40.24 -2.60
N TYR A 137 -35.37 -40.07 -3.35
CA TYR A 137 -36.05 -41.18 -4.00
C TYR A 137 -36.46 -40.84 -5.43
N SER A 138 -36.55 -41.90 -6.24
CA SER A 138 -37.08 -41.84 -7.60
C SER A 138 -38.11 -42.93 -7.77
N PHE A 139 -39.29 -42.61 -8.29
CA PHE A 139 -40.34 -43.51 -8.62
C PHE A 139 -40.49 -43.58 -10.15
N THR A 140 -40.53 -44.79 -10.72
CA THR A 140 -40.62 -44.96 -12.19
C THR A 140 -41.96 -45.58 -12.62
N SER A 141 -42.26 -45.40 -13.91
CA SER A 141 -43.46 -45.97 -14.54
C SER A 141 -43.50 -47.49 -14.56
N ASN A 142 -42.36 -48.17 -14.26
CA ASN A 142 -42.26 -49.64 -14.25
C ASN A 142 -42.32 -50.19 -12.84
N ASN A 143 -43.08 -49.56 -11.93
CA ASN A 143 -43.29 -50.02 -10.57
C ASN A 143 -41.99 -50.22 -9.79
N THR A 144 -40.96 -49.45 -10.07
CA THR A 144 -39.67 -49.49 -9.35
C THR A 144 -39.49 -48.21 -8.52
N LEU A 145 -39.29 -48.37 -7.23
CA LEU A 145 -38.93 -47.29 -6.31
C LEU A 145 -37.48 -47.43 -5.90
N VAL A 146 -36.70 -46.42 -6.18
CA VAL A 146 -35.30 -46.32 -5.73
C VAL A 146 -35.21 -45.32 -4.59
N ILE A 147 -34.66 -45.73 -3.45
CA ILE A 147 -34.42 -44.90 -2.28
C ILE A 147 -32.92 -44.83 -2.07
N MET A 148 -32.36 -43.66 -1.93
CA MET A 148 -30.98 -43.40 -1.64
C MET A 148 -30.86 -42.76 -0.26
N ASP A 149 -30.04 -43.30 0.65
CA ASP A 149 -29.69 -42.64 1.91
C ASP A 149 -28.71 -41.48 1.60
N ASN A 150 -29.15 -40.28 1.93
CA ASN A 150 -28.40 -39.07 1.69
C ASN A 150 -27.73 -38.52 2.96
N THR A 151 -27.74 -39.33 4.05
CA THR A 151 -27.20 -38.90 5.36
C THR A 151 -25.71 -38.57 5.28
N GLU A 152 -24.94 -39.42 4.64
CA GLU A 152 -23.50 -39.21 4.47
C GLU A 152 -23.20 -38.00 3.59
N THR A 153 -23.91 -37.88 2.46
CA THR A 153 -23.79 -36.70 1.57
C THR A 153 -24.11 -35.40 2.28
N ASN A 154 -25.17 -35.38 3.10
CA ASN A 154 -25.53 -34.21 3.90
C ASN A 154 -24.49 -33.90 4.99
N SER A 155 -23.93 -34.92 5.63
CA SER A 155 -22.86 -34.76 6.62
C SER A 155 -21.59 -34.16 5.96
N LEU A 156 -21.22 -34.62 4.77
CA LEU A 156 -20.10 -34.09 3.99
C LEU A 156 -20.36 -32.64 3.55
N MET A 157 -21.60 -32.32 3.19
CA MET A 157 -22.00 -30.94 2.89
C MET A 157 -21.84 -30.00 4.10
N LEU A 158 -22.32 -30.45 5.27
CA LEU A 158 -22.16 -29.66 6.50
C LEU A 158 -20.68 -29.48 6.89
N LYS A 159 -19.87 -30.53 6.81
CA LYS A 159 -18.42 -30.45 7.03
C LYS A 159 -17.76 -29.50 6.03
N GLY A 160 -18.15 -29.55 4.76
CA GLY A 160 -17.67 -28.64 3.73
C GLY A 160 -18.04 -27.18 4.01
N LEU A 161 -19.29 -26.90 4.43
CA LEU A 161 -19.72 -25.55 4.81
C LEU A 161 -18.95 -25.03 6.03
N VAL A 162 -18.77 -25.86 7.06
CA VAL A 162 -17.98 -25.49 8.25
C VAL A 162 -16.54 -25.21 7.88
N SER A 163 -15.93 -26.04 7.03
CA SER A 163 -14.57 -25.83 6.52
C SER A 163 -14.45 -24.53 5.72
N ASN A 164 -15.41 -24.25 4.86
CA ASN A 164 -15.46 -23.00 4.06
C ASN A 164 -15.58 -21.77 4.96
N ILE A 165 -16.45 -21.80 5.96
CA ILE A 165 -16.60 -20.72 6.95
C ILE A 165 -15.29 -20.49 7.72
N PHE A 166 -14.65 -21.58 8.17
CA PHE A 166 -13.37 -21.48 8.87
C PHE A 166 -12.28 -20.86 7.99
N MET A 167 -12.19 -21.31 6.72
CA MET A 167 -11.24 -20.75 5.76
C MET A 167 -11.52 -19.27 5.47
N PHE A 168 -12.80 -18.89 5.32
CA PHE A 168 -13.21 -17.49 5.16
C PHE A 168 -12.73 -16.63 6.34
N LEU A 169 -12.94 -17.08 7.58
CA LEU A 169 -12.49 -16.35 8.77
C LEU A 169 -10.96 -16.19 8.81
N LEU A 170 -10.21 -17.24 8.44
CA LEU A 170 -8.75 -17.14 8.32
C LEU A 170 -8.33 -16.10 7.27
N CYS A 171 -8.97 -16.10 6.11
CA CYS A 171 -8.73 -15.09 5.07
C CYS A 171 -9.04 -13.68 5.58
N GLU A 172 -10.14 -13.48 6.31
CA GLU A 172 -10.50 -12.16 6.86
C GLU A 172 -9.46 -11.65 7.87
N ILE A 173 -8.93 -12.53 8.73
CA ILE A 173 -7.84 -12.15 9.64
C ILE A 173 -6.59 -11.72 8.86
N ALA A 174 -6.23 -12.44 7.81
CA ALA A 174 -5.09 -12.09 6.95
C ALA A 174 -5.32 -10.76 6.22
N ILE A 175 -6.50 -10.55 5.65
CA ILE A 175 -6.90 -9.30 4.97
C ILE A 175 -6.87 -8.12 5.94
N PHE A 176 -7.35 -8.30 7.16
CA PHE A 176 -7.31 -7.26 8.20
C PHE A 176 -5.87 -6.84 8.50
N GLY A 177 -4.98 -7.81 8.75
CA GLY A 177 -3.56 -7.56 9.00
C GLY A 177 -2.87 -6.87 7.83
N PHE A 178 -3.10 -7.35 6.62
CA PHE A 178 -2.52 -6.78 5.39
C PHE A 178 -3.01 -5.35 5.14
N THR A 179 -4.30 -5.10 5.27
CA THR A 179 -4.90 -3.78 5.12
C THR A 179 -4.35 -2.79 6.16
N TYR A 180 -4.16 -3.25 7.40
CA TYR A 180 -3.55 -2.44 8.45
C TYR A 180 -2.11 -2.03 8.10
N LEU A 181 -1.29 -2.97 7.64
CA LEU A 181 0.10 -2.72 7.24
C LEU A 181 0.18 -1.76 6.06
N ILE A 182 -0.60 -2.00 5.01
CA ILE A 182 -0.65 -1.12 3.82
C ILE A 182 -1.10 0.29 4.21
N THR A 183 -2.17 0.41 4.99
CA THR A 183 -2.67 1.72 5.42
C THR A 183 -1.61 2.49 6.21
N LYS A 184 -0.89 1.80 7.10
CA LYS A 184 0.22 2.41 7.85
C LYS A 184 1.36 2.83 6.94
N TRP A 185 1.74 2.00 5.98
CA TRP A 185 2.86 2.24 5.08
C TRP A 185 2.59 3.40 4.11
N ILE A 186 1.40 3.45 3.50
CA ILE A 186 1.05 4.47 2.50
C ILE A 186 0.66 5.81 3.18
N ILE A 187 -0.20 5.77 4.19
CA ILE A 187 -0.77 7.01 4.74
C ILE A 187 0.21 7.76 5.66
N THR A 188 1.17 7.07 6.25
CA THR A 188 2.10 7.74 7.19
C THR A 188 3.00 8.78 6.48
N PRO A 189 3.68 8.47 5.37
CA PRO A 189 4.47 9.45 4.63
C PRO A 189 3.61 10.60 4.07
N VAL A 190 2.45 10.30 3.50
CA VAL A 190 1.52 11.32 3.00
C VAL A 190 1.07 12.26 4.12
N SER A 191 0.78 11.71 5.30
CA SER A 191 0.44 12.51 6.48
C SER A 191 1.54 13.48 6.89
N LYS A 192 2.78 12.98 6.92
CA LYS A 192 3.95 13.78 7.30
C LYS A 192 4.21 14.90 6.28
N SER A 193 4.07 14.58 4.99
CA SER A 193 4.23 15.57 3.92
C SER A 193 3.19 16.68 4.02
N PHE A 194 1.92 16.32 4.22
CA PHE A 194 0.84 17.29 4.37
C PHE A 194 1.01 18.18 5.62
N GLU A 195 1.48 17.62 6.73
CA GLU A 195 1.75 18.39 7.95
C GLU A 195 2.91 19.38 7.74
N LYS A 196 3.98 18.94 7.10
CA LYS A 196 5.10 19.82 6.70
C LYS A 196 4.63 20.96 5.79
N GLN A 197 3.78 20.66 4.81
CA GLN A 197 3.21 21.68 3.92
C GLN A 197 2.34 22.69 4.67
N LYS A 198 1.53 22.22 5.63
CA LYS A 198 0.70 23.11 6.46
C LYS A 198 1.54 24.06 7.33
N ILE A 199 2.60 23.54 7.95
CA ILE A 199 3.56 24.34 8.71
C ILE A 199 4.23 25.36 7.80
N PHE A 200 4.71 24.94 6.65
CA PHE A 200 5.33 25.81 5.63
C PHE A 200 4.44 27.00 5.26
N VAL A 201 3.16 26.75 4.94
CA VAL A 201 2.21 27.83 4.58
C VAL A 201 1.97 28.77 5.75
N ALA A 202 1.90 28.26 6.98
CA ALA A 202 1.73 29.07 8.20
C ALA A 202 2.95 29.97 8.44
N ASP A 203 4.17 29.41 8.35
CA ASP A 203 5.41 30.13 8.56
C ASP A 203 5.64 31.18 7.47
N ALA A 204 5.42 30.84 6.19
CA ALA A 204 5.48 31.80 5.09
C ALA A 204 4.51 32.98 5.29
N SER A 205 3.29 32.68 5.75
CA SER A 205 2.29 33.73 6.06
C SER A 205 2.75 34.65 7.19
N HIS A 206 3.38 34.10 8.23
CA HIS A 206 3.93 34.89 9.33
C HIS A 206 5.12 35.76 8.89
N GLU A 207 6.06 35.18 8.13
CA GLU A 207 7.24 35.91 7.63
C GLU A 207 6.89 36.98 6.59
N LEU A 208 5.78 36.84 5.87
CA LEU A 208 5.25 37.88 4.94
C LEU A 208 4.49 38.98 5.68
N LYS A 209 3.74 38.63 6.75
CA LYS A 209 2.92 39.62 7.49
C LYS A 209 3.79 40.65 8.21
N THR A 210 4.94 40.26 8.75
CA THR A 210 5.82 41.14 9.52
C THR A 210 6.35 42.32 8.70
N PRO A 211 7.05 42.13 7.55
CA PRO A 211 7.53 43.25 6.72
C PRO A 211 6.39 44.12 6.19
N LEU A 212 5.25 43.49 5.81
CA LEU A 212 4.08 44.23 5.36
C LEU A 212 3.55 45.16 6.47
N SER A 213 3.45 44.68 7.70
CA SER A 213 3.02 45.52 8.83
C SER A 213 3.98 46.68 9.10
N VAL A 214 5.30 46.44 8.98
CA VAL A 214 6.32 47.48 9.14
C VAL A 214 6.23 48.52 8.02
N MET A 215 6.00 48.08 6.77
CA MET A 215 5.79 49.01 5.64
C MET A 215 4.56 49.89 5.84
N VAL A 216 3.43 49.30 6.29
CA VAL A 216 2.20 50.09 6.56
C VAL A 216 2.46 51.08 7.70
N ALA A 217 3.05 50.65 8.82
CA ALA A 217 3.38 51.54 9.92
C ALA A 217 4.37 52.65 9.54
N SER A 218 5.35 52.36 8.67
CA SER A 218 6.29 53.35 8.14
C SER A 218 5.60 54.34 7.20
N ALA A 219 4.62 53.89 6.40
CA ALA A 219 3.82 54.76 5.55
C ALA A 219 2.97 55.73 6.40
N ASP A 220 2.29 55.23 7.42
CA ASP A 220 1.49 56.04 8.37
C ASP A 220 2.37 57.05 9.10
N ALA A 221 3.57 56.67 9.52
CA ALA A 221 4.53 57.57 10.20
C ALA A 221 5.05 58.66 9.22
N TYR A 222 5.29 58.30 7.95
CA TYR A 222 5.71 59.27 6.93
C TYR A 222 4.65 60.34 6.68
N PHE A 223 3.36 59.96 6.69
CA PHE A 223 2.27 60.95 6.54
C PHE A 223 2.26 61.96 7.70
N ASN A 224 2.75 61.61 8.93
CA ASN A 224 2.75 62.45 10.09
C ASN A 224 3.98 63.36 10.16
N ASP A 225 5.21 62.85 9.97
CA ASP A 225 6.44 63.64 10.13
C ASP A 225 7.27 63.83 8.86
N LYS A 226 6.91 63.18 7.73
CA LYS A 226 7.56 63.26 6.39
C LYS A 226 9.09 63.05 6.45
N ASP A 227 9.61 62.31 7.44
CA ASP A 227 11.01 61.98 7.53
C ASP A 227 11.37 60.88 6.50
N GLU A 228 12.42 61.12 5.73
CA GLU A 228 12.91 60.16 4.70
C GLU A 228 13.31 58.80 5.26
N LYS A 229 13.59 58.75 6.56
CA LYS A 229 13.87 57.46 7.24
C LYS A 229 12.75 56.43 7.03
N TRP A 230 11.47 56.87 7.00
CA TRP A 230 10.33 56.00 6.84
C TRP A 230 10.26 55.41 5.41
N VAL A 231 10.61 56.27 4.39
CA VAL A 231 10.72 55.81 3.01
C VAL A 231 11.85 54.78 2.86
N LYS A 232 13.00 55.05 3.49
CA LYS A 232 14.11 54.09 3.53
C LYS A 232 13.74 52.75 4.19
N ASN A 233 13.00 52.81 5.30
CA ASN A 233 12.49 51.63 5.95
C ASN A 233 11.52 50.82 5.06
N MET A 234 10.58 51.49 4.42
CA MET A 234 9.65 50.85 3.45
C MET A 234 10.41 50.18 2.32
N LYS A 235 11.42 50.86 1.76
CA LYS A 235 12.26 50.29 0.69
C LYS A 235 13.01 49.04 1.16
N SER A 236 13.63 49.11 2.32
CA SER A 236 14.36 47.98 2.91
C SER A 236 13.45 46.77 3.17
N GLU A 237 12.25 46.99 3.71
CA GLU A 237 11.30 45.89 3.95
C GLU A 237 10.72 45.32 2.65
N SER A 238 10.57 46.19 1.61
CA SER A 238 10.18 45.77 0.26
C SER A 238 11.22 44.84 -0.38
N GLU A 239 12.50 45.21 -0.28
CA GLU A 239 13.63 44.41 -0.78
C GLU A 239 13.71 43.05 -0.05
N ARG A 240 13.48 43.08 1.27
CA ARG A 240 13.40 41.82 2.09
C ARG A 240 12.25 40.95 1.61
N MET A 241 11.07 41.52 1.32
CA MET A 241 9.90 40.78 0.88
C MET A 241 10.12 40.16 -0.51
N ILE A 242 10.75 40.89 -1.43
CA ILE A 242 11.14 40.38 -2.74
C ILE A 242 12.04 39.17 -2.60
N LYS A 243 13.07 39.25 -1.74
CA LYS A 243 13.97 38.13 -1.46
C LYS A 243 13.23 36.92 -0.92
N LEU A 244 12.33 37.11 0.08
CA LEU A 244 11.53 36.01 0.63
C LEU A 244 10.67 35.32 -0.44
N VAL A 245 9.98 36.10 -1.28
CA VAL A 245 9.14 35.58 -2.36
C VAL A 245 9.99 34.79 -3.37
N THR A 246 11.19 35.30 -3.72
CA THR A 246 12.10 34.58 -4.61
C THR A 246 12.56 33.25 -4.00
N GLU A 247 13.00 33.24 -2.75
CA GLU A 247 13.40 31.99 -2.05
C GLU A 247 12.21 30.99 -1.94
N LEU A 248 10.96 31.46 -1.75
CA LEU A 248 9.77 30.62 -1.75
C LEU A 248 9.48 30.02 -3.13
N LEU A 249 9.66 30.81 -4.20
CA LEU A 249 9.49 30.34 -5.59
C LEU A 249 10.56 29.32 -5.97
N ASP A 250 11.82 29.54 -5.58
CA ASP A 250 12.91 28.62 -5.85
C ASP A 250 12.70 27.29 -5.08
N LEU A 251 12.23 27.38 -3.84
CA LEU A 251 11.85 26.20 -3.08
C LEU A 251 10.68 25.44 -3.75
N ALA A 252 9.66 26.16 -4.24
CA ALA A 252 8.53 25.55 -4.93
C ALA A 252 8.94 24.88 -6.26
N LYS A 253 9.87 25.49 -7.01
CA LYS A 253 10.45 24.89 -8.21
C LYS A 253 11.27 23.64 -7.88
N THR A 254 12.07 23.70 -6.82
CA THR A 254 12.86 22.55 -6.39
C THR A 254 12.03 21.45 -5.73
N ASP A 255 10.83 21.73 -5.20
CA ASP A 255 9.89 20.72 -4.73
C ASP A 255 9.05 20.07 -5.84
N SER A 256 8.91 20.73 -7.00
CA SER A 256 8.16 20.16 -8.13
C SER A 256 8.95 18.98 -8.72
N GLU A 257 8.24 17.87 -9.04
CA GLU A 257 8.81 16.70 -9.72
C GLU A 257 9.16 16.97 -11.20
N GLN A 258 9.40 18.23 -11.58
CA GLN A 258 9.83 18.53 -12.95
C GLN A 258 11.17 17.88 -13.22
N ASP A 259 11.26 17.22 -14.36
CA ASP A 259 12.49 16.58 -14.82
C ASP A 259 13.58 17.67 -14.99
N ILE A 260 14.58 17.62 -14.10
CA ILE A 260 15.75 18.48 -14.23
C ILE A 260 16.65 17.85 -15.27
N VAL A 261 17.03 18.63 -16.26
CA VAL A 261 18.01 18.21 -17.25
C VAL A 261 19.36 18.05 -16.53
N MET A 262 19.84 16.82 -16.47
CA MET A 262 21.14 16.46 -15.91
C MET A 262 22.10 16.20 -17.06
N GLU A 263 23.23 16.89 -17.05
CA GLU A 263 24.29 16.75 -18.05
C GLU A 263 25.61 16.39 -17.37
N GLU A 264 26.52 15.79 -18.11
CA GLU A 264 27.87 15.52 -17.60
C GLU A 264 28.66 16.82 -17.62
N ASN A 265 28.85 17.41 -16.46
CA ASN A 265 29.57 18.68 -16.27
C ASN A 265 30.87 18.48 -15.49
N ASN A 266 31.84 19.39 -15.69
CA ASN A 266 33.03 19.46 -14.85
C ASN A 266 32.68 20.21 -13.54
N LEU A 267 32.45 19.45 -12.47
CA LEU A 267 32.11 19.98 -11.17
C LEU A 267 33.20 20.90 -10.61
N SER A 268 34.47 20.59 -10.90
CA SER A 268 35.61 21.40 -10.46
C SER A 268 35.54 22.81 -11.00
N ASP A 269 35.25 22.97 -12.28
CA ASP A 269 35.15 24.27 -12.95
C ASP A 269 33.94 25.07 -12.42
N ILE A 270 32.80 24.40 -12.18
CA ILE A 270 31.60 25.03 -11.61
C ILE A 270 31.86 25.55 -10.20
N VAL A 271 32.49 24.73 -9.35
CA VAL A 271 32.81 25.11 -7.95
C VAL A 271 33.83 26.25 -7.93
N GLU A 272 34.90 26.17 -8.72
CA GLU A 272 35.91 27.21 -8.79
C GLU A 272 35.33 28.53 -9.34
N GLY A 273 34.58 28.47 -10.43
CA GLY A 273 33.87 29.64 -10.99
C GLY A 273 32.91 30.28 -9.97
N SER A 274 32.19 29.46 -9.22
CA SER A 274 31.31 29.96 -8.15
C SER A 274 32.10 30.69 -7.05
N ILE A 275 33.24 30.16 -6.61
CA ILE A 275 34.08 30.79 -5.60
C ILE A 275 34.58 32.15 -6.06
N LEU A 276 35.03 32.26 -7.31
CA LEU A 276 35.56 33.50 -7.87
C LEU A 276 34.51 34.65 -7.88
N THR A 277 33.21 34.33 -8.07
CA THR A 277 32.14 35.34 -8.01
C THR A 277 31.99 36.00 -6.63
N PHE A 278 32.45 35.34 -5.57
CA PHE A 278 32.37 35.84 -4.20
C PHE A 278 33.69 36.47 -3.69
N GLU A 279 34.74 36.51 -4.49
CA GLU A 279 36.05 36.99 -4.09
C GLU A 279 36.02 38.42 -3.53
N SER A 280 35.28 39.34 -4.16
CA SER A 280 35.10 40.71 -3.71
C SER A 280 34.40 40.76 -2.33
N LEU A 281 33.40 39.91 -2.09
CA LEU A 281 32.68 39.86 -0.81
C LEU A 281 33.55 39.32 0.28
N PHE A 282 34.43 38.36 0.04
CA PHE A 282 35.44 37.89 1.01
C PHE A 282 36.41 39.00 1.38
N TYR A 283 36.86 39.78 0.37
CA TYR A 283 37.75 40.92 0.59
C TYR A 283 37.11 42.00 1.43
N GLU A 284 35.90 42.45 1.07
CA GLU A 284 35.15 43.46 1.81
C GLU A 284 34.89 43.07 3.28
N ASN A 285 34.56 41.83 3.53
CA ASN A 285 34.32 41.29 4.89
C ASN A 285 35.59 40.88 5.61
N LYS A 286 36.80 41.09 5.04
CA LYS A 286 38.10 40.76 5.60
C LYS A 286 38.22 39.25 5.97
N ILE A 287 37.59 38.37 5.20
CA ILE A 287 37.59 36.93 5.40
C ILE A 287 38.72 36.29 4.59
N LYS A 288 39.55 35.49 5.25
CA LYS A 288 40.62 34.73 4.56
C LYS A 288 40.02 33.48 3.91
N LEU A 289 39.89 33.53 2.59
CA LEU A 289 39.45 32.39 1.76
C LEU A 289 40.66 31.49 1.48
N LYS A 290 40.48 30.17 1.60
CA LYS A 290 41.37 29.13 1.07
C LYS A 290 40.50 28.07 0.39
N TYR A 291 40.90 27.60 -0.77
CA TYR A 291 40.23 26.49 -1.43
C TYR A 291 41.25 25.49 -1.97
N ASP A 292 40.83 24.22 -1.98
CA ASP A 292 41.57 23.10 -2.55
C ASP A 292 40.61 22.25 -3.37
N ILE A 293 40.71 22.38 -4.70
CA ILE A 293 39.80 21.77 -5.65
C ILE A 293 40.56 20.80 -6.51
N THR A 294 40.31 19.52 -6.39
CA THR A 294 40.83 18.52 -7.28
C THR A 294 40.32 18.76 -8.69
N PRO A 295 41.17 18.92 -9.72
CA PRO A 295 40.76 19.21 -11.08
C PRO A 295 40.02 18.02 -11.70
N ASP A 296 39.24 18.30 -12.76
CA ASP A 296 38.60 17.31 -13.65
C ASP A 296 37.63 16.34 -12.94
N ILE A 297 36.96 16.75 -11.89
CA ILE A 297 35.90 15.98 -11.30
C ILE A 297 34.63 16.16 -12.12
N LYS A 298 34.25 15.14 -12.87
CA LYS A 298 33.01 15.10 -13.66
C LYS A 298 31.87 14.48 -12.88
N MET A 299 30.69 15.05 -13.02
CA MET A 299 29.44 14.59 -12.38
C MET A 299 28.26 14.85 -13.29
N LEU A 300 27.31 13.93 -13.30
CA LEU A 300 26.00 14.16 -13.92
C LEU A 300 25.20 15.12 -13.05
N CYS A 301 25.07 16.37 -13.45
CA CYS A 301 24.43 17.42 -12.65
C CYS A 301 23.81 18.52 -13.51
N ASN A 302 22.94 19.30 -12.88
CA ASN A 302 22.48 20.56 -13.43
C ASN A 302 23.38 21.69 -12.94
N GLU A 303 24.07 22.35 -13.87
CA GLU A 303 25.05 23.41 -13.59
C GLU A 303 24.46 24.53 -12.74
N ASN A 304 23.29 25.06 -13.14
CA ASN A 304 22.64 26.17 -12.44
C ASN A 304 22.30 25.85 -10.99
N LEU A 305 21.83 24.63 -10.72
CA LEU A 305 21.53 24.20 -9.37
C LEU A 305 22.80 24.02 -8.51
N ILE A 306 23.90 23.58 -9.10
CA ILE A 306 25.17 23.49 -8.37
C ILE A 306 25.70 24.89 -8.08
N ILE A 307 25.60 25.86 -9.00
CA ILE A 307 25.96 27.27 -8.76
C ILE A 307 25.11 27.83 -7.62
N GLU A 308 23.82 27.54 -7.60
CA GLU A 308 22.89 27.96 -6.53
C GLU A 308 23.29 27.34 -5.18
N LEU A 309 23.60 26.05 -5.15
CA LEU A 309 24.10 25.35 -3.96
C LEU A 309 25.36 26.02 -3.42
N MET A 310 26.34 26.32 -4.28
CA MET A 310 27.58 27.00 -3.90
C MET A 310 27.29 28.39 -3.35
N SER A 311 26.41 29.13 -3.99
CA SER A 311 26.01 30.47 -3.54
C SER A 311 25.40 30.45 -2.14
N ILE A 312 24.52 29.50 -1.84
CA ILE A 312 23.90 29.33 -0.53
C ILE A 312 24.94 28.97 0.53
N LEU A 313 25.83 28.04 0.25
CA LEU A 313 26.83 27.58 1.21
C LEU A 313 27.89 28.65 1.49
N ILE A 314 28.33 29.39 0.46
CA ILE A 314 29.30 30.48 0.60
C ILE A 314 28.68 31.69 1.33
N ASP A 315 27.47 32.10 0.96
CA ASP A 315 26.74 33.18 1.63
C ASP A 315 26.55 32.86 3.12
N ASN A 316 26.18 31.62 3.43
CA ASN A 316 26.05 31.16 4.81
C ASN A 316 27.40 31.18 5.54
N ALA A 317 28.50 30.74 4.92
CA ALA A 317 29.83 30.79 5.51
C ALA A 317 30.28 32.21 5.78
N ILE A 318 30.04 33.16 4.87
CA ILE A 318 30.40 34.60 5.08
C ILE A 318 29.60 35.18 6.24
N LYS A 319 28.29 34.97 6.28
CA LYS A 319 27.40 35.54 7.31
C LYS A 319 27.65 35.04 8.73
N HIS A 320 28.08 33.81 8.85
CA HIS A 320 28.29 33.15 10.16
C HIS A 320 29.77 33.02 10.53
N CYS A 321 30.69 33.65 9.74
CA CYS A 321 32.10 33.68 10.07
C CYS A 321 32.37 34.57 11.26
N THR A 322 33.21 34.09 12.18
CA THR A 322 33.67 34.87 13.37
C THR A 322 35.18 35.01 13.36
N GLU A 323 35.71 36.05 14.02
CA GLU A 323 37.16 36.26 14.09
C GLU A 323 37.88 35.10 14.86
N PRO A 324 38.99 34.65 14.33
CA PRO A 324 39.69 35.01 13.09
C PRO A 324 38.97 34.47 11.85
N SER A 325 38.42 35.35 11.00
CA SER A 325 37.50 35.03 9.91
C SER A 325 38.22 34.24 8.79
N LYS A 326 37.88 32.95 8.67
CA LYS A 326 38.46 32.02 7.69
C LYS A 326 37.33 31.14 7.07
N VAL A 327 37.37 31.01 5.75
CA VAL A 327 36.52 30.07 5.02
C VAL A 327 37.42 29.16 4.21
N PHE A 328 37.06 27.86 4.17
CA PHE A 328 37.73 26.84 3.39
C PHE A 328 36.70 26.15 2.50
N VAL A 329 37.05 25.94 1.24
CA VAL A 329 36.25 25.17 0.29
C VAL A 329 37.10 24.05 -0.26
N ASN A 330 36.72 22.81 -0.07
CA ASN A 330 37.44 21.65 -0.59
C ASN A 330 36.53 20.82 -1.48
N LEU A 331 37.02 20.41 -2.63
CA LEU A 331 36.38 19.46 -3.51
C LEU A 331 37.36 18.35 -3.85
N TYR A 332 37.01 17.12 -3.52
CA TYR A 332 37.88 15.98 -3.73
C TYR A 332 37.10 14.67 -3.95
N LYS A 333 37.81 13.69 -4.54
CA LYS A 333 37.32 12.32 -4.65
C LYS A 333 37.89 11.46 -3.53
N ASN A 334 37.03 10.67 -2.89
CA ASN A 334 37.42 9.62 -1.97
C ASN A 334 36.72 8.31 -2.36
N ASN A 335 37.48 7.38 -2.91
CA ASN A 335 36.99 6.13 -3.51
C ASN A 335 35.90 6.41 -4.57
N LYS A 336 34.65 5.98 -4.32
CA LYS A 336 33.49 6.18 -5.21
C LYS A 336 32.64 7.40 -4.83
N GLN A 337 33.16 8.28 -3.98
CA GLN A 337 32.41 9.45 -3.53
C GLN A 337 33.08 10.73 -3.98
N ILE A 338 32.29 11.69 -4.43
CA ILE A 338 32.67 13.09 -4.61
C ILE A 338 32.25 13.83 -3.34
N ILE A 339 33.18 14.57 -2.76
CA ILE A 339 32.99 15.27 -1.51
C ILE A 339 33.28 16.75 -1.72
N LEU A 340 32.27 17.60 -1.40
CA LEU A 340 32.39 19.05 -1.32
C LEU A 340 32.24 19.45 0.15
N GLU A 341 33.23 20.18 0.66
CA GLU A 341 33.23 20.71 2.03
C GLU A 341 33.36 22.24 2.01
N VAL A 342 32.39 22.93 2.62
CA VAL A 342 32.46 24.36 2.91
C VAL A 342 32.57 24.52 4.40
N LYS A 343 33.70 25.09 4.87
CA LYS A 343 34.04 25.19 6.30
C LYS A 343 34.36 26.65 6.66
N ASN A 344 33.76 27.16 7.70
CA ASN A 344 34.00 28.49 8.20
C ASN A 344 34.34 28.48 9.70
N THR A 345 35.12 29.47 10.14
CA THR A 345 35.21 29.79 11.59
C THR A 345 33.87 30.35 12.04
N GLY A 346 33.34 29.87 13.19
CA GLY A 346 32.03 30.33 13.64
C GLY A 346 31.60 29.73 14.94
N LEU A 347 30.45 30.19 15.44
CA LEU A 347 29.85 29.61 16.63
C LEU A 347 29.43 28.16 16.35
N PRO A 348 29.64 27.25 17.30
CA PRO A 348 29.31 25.85 17.10
C PRO A 348 27.80 25.65 16.99
N ILE A 349 27.38 24.84 16.03
CA ILE A 349 26.01 24.32 15.94
C ILE A 349 25.87 23.24 17.01
N LYS A 350 24.80 23.32 17.81
CA LYS A 350 24.50 22.27 18.79
C LYS A 350 24.17 20.97 18.08
N LYS A 351 24.61 19.85 18.63
CA LYS A 351 24.39 18.52 18.02
C LYS A 351 22.91 18.22 17.70
N GLU A 352 22.00 18.75 18.51
CA GLU A 352 20.54 18.60 18.32
C GLU A 352 19.98 19.48 17.18
N GLU A 353 20.78 20.44 16.70
CA GLU A 353 20.41 21.37 15.65
C GLU A 353 21.03 21.00 14.29
N GLU A 354 22.04 20.11 14.25
CA GLU A 354 22.77 19.72 13.03
C GLU A 354 21.84 19.21 11.89
N GLU A 355 20.74 18.55 12.24
CA GLU A 355 19.73 18.13 11.27
C GLU A 355 18.65 19.20 11.05
N LYS A 356 18.29 19.95 12.10
CA LYS A 356 17.20 20.92 12.07
C LYS A 356 17.51 22.16 11.24
N ILE A 357 18.79 22.54 11.14
CA ILE A 357 19.19 23.71 10.34
C ILE A 357 18.85 23.60 8.85
N PHE A 358 18.55 22.39 8.36
CA PHE A 358 18.07 22.12 7.02
C PHE A 358 16.53 22.11 6.91
N GLU A 359 15.81 22.31 8.02
CA GLU A 359 14.36 22.48 8.00
C GLU A 359 14.00 23.91 7.56
N ARG A 360 12.87 24.03 6.88
CA ARG A 360 12.38 25.32 6.35
C ARG A 360 12.07 26.28 7.50
N PHE A 361 12.45 27.55 7.35
CA PHE A 361 12.29 28.61 8.36
C PHE A 361 13.00 28.37 9.70
N TYR A 362 13.82 27.33 9.81
CA TYR A 362 14.57 27.09 11.02
C TYR A 362 15.72 28.09 11.16
N LYS A 363 15.85 28.67 12.35
CA LYS A 363 16.96 29.57 12.74
C LYS A 363 17.51 29.09 14.08
N ALA A 364 18.82 28.85 14.18
CA ALA A 364 19.47 28.55 15.44
C ALA A 364 19.34 29.72 16.40
N ASP A 365 19.26 29.46 17.72
CA ASP A 365 19.03 30.51 18.74
C ASP A 365 20.03 31.67 18.65
N ALA A 366 21.28 31.39 18.30
CA ALA A 366 22.33 32.42 18.15
C ALA A 366 22.10 33.37 16.93
N SER A 367 21.28 32.97 15.95
CA SER A 367 20.99 33.74 14.72
C SER A 367 19.63 34.47 14.74
N ARG A 368 18.88 34.39 15.86
CA ARG A 368 17.55 35.03 16.03
C ARG A 368 17.59 36.56 16.09
N ASN A 369 18.76 37.22 16.03
CA ASN A 369 18.85 38.67 15.98
C ASN A 369 18.06 39.18 14.76
N ARG A 370 17.11 40.09 14.99
CA ARG A 370 16.19 40.70 14.01
C ARG A 370 16.85 41.34 12.79
N ASN A 371 18.17 41.57 12.85
CA ASN A 371 18.95 42.23 11.79
C ASN A 371 19.51 41.25 10.73
N SER A 372 19.35 39.94 10.87
CA SER A 372 19.76 39.01 9.84
C SER A 372 18.69 38.88 8.77
N ASN A 373 19.00 39.31 7.53
CA ASN A 373 18.12 39.19 6.33
C ASN A 373 17.89 37.74 5.85
N ASN A 374 17.99 36.76 6.74
CA ASN A 374 17.86 35.35 6.42
C ASN A 374 16.54 34.79 6.94
N TYR A 375 15.76 34.16 6.04
CA TYR A 375 14.49 33.52 6.39
C TYR A 375 14.61 32.06 6.84
N GLY A 376 15.82 31.48 6.75
CA GLY A 376 16.04 30.07 7.07
C GLY A 376 15.55 29.12 5.98
N LEU A 377 15.49 29.58 4.74
CA LEU A 377 15.12 28.79 3.56
C LEU A 377 16.34 28.29 2.78
N GLY A 378 17.46 29.03 2.79
CA GLY A 378 18.63 28.70 1.97
C GLY A 378 19.18 27.29 2.23
N LEU A 379 19.40 26.88 3.47
CA LEU A 379 19.91 25.53 3.77
C LEU A 379 18.89 24.43 3.42
N ALA A 380 17.59 24.72 3.48
CA ALA A 380 16.56 23.80 3.03
C ALA A 380 16.59 23.64 1.48
N ILE A 381 16.84 24.72 0.73
CA ILE A 381 17.07 24.70 -0.71
C ILE A 381 18.35 23.92 -1.04
N ALA A 382 19.46 24.19 -0.34
CA ALA A 382 20.72 23.48 -0.50
C ALA A 382 20.53 21.96 -0.32
N LYS A 383 19.82 21.55 0.71
CA LYS A 383 19.52 20.14 0.96
C LYS A 383 18.70 19.53 -0.18
N ASN A 384 17.67 20.22 -0.66
CA ASN A 384 16.84 19.75 -1.76
C ASN A 384 17.68 19.60 -3.06
N ILE A 385 18.54 20.58 -3.38
CA ILE A 385 19.44 20.50 -4.54
C ILE A 385 20.34 19.25 -4.45
N VAL A 386 20.94 19.02 -3.28
CA VAL A 386 21.82 17.86 -3.05
C VAL A 386 21.07 16.55 -3.19
N GLU A 387 19.88 16.44 -2.58
CA GLU A 387 19.03 15.24 -2.67
C GLU A 387 18.60 14.94 -4.11
N ARG A 388 18.30 15.96 -4.91
CA ARG A 388 17.97 15.81 -6.34
C ARG A 388 19.15 15.31 -7.18
N HIS A 389 20.37 15.57 -6.74
CA HIS A 389 21.59 15.01 -7.33
C HIS A 389 22.01 13.68 -6.67
N ASN A 390 21.10 13.00 -5.96
CA ASN A 390 21.38 11.74 -5.25
C ASN A 390 22.53 11.82 -4.24
N GLY A 391 22.70 12.99 -3.63
CA GLY A 391 23.70 13.25 -2.60
C GLY A 391 23.11 13.35 -1.20
N GLU A 392 23.99 13.54 -0.24
CA GLU A 392 23.68 13.79 1.16
C GLU A 392 24.44 15.03 1.64
N ILE A 393 23.78 15.95 2.37
CA ILE A 393 24.40 17.08 3.02
C ILE A 393 24.33 16.94 4.53
N LYS A 394 25.44 17.18 5.22
CA LYS A 394 25.57 17.17 6.68
C LYS A 394 26.26 18.42 7.17
N ALA A 395 25.88 18.88 8.35
CA ALA A 395 26.58 19.92 9.06
C ALA A 395 27.21 19.34 10.33
N SER A 396 28.35 19.86 10.70
CA SER A 396 29.03 19.50 11.94
C SER A 396 29.86 20.66 12.45
N SER A 397 30.07 20.77 13.76
CA SER A 397 30.91 21.78 14.36
C SER A 397 31.95 21.13 15.24
N ALA A 398 33.22 21.44 14.99
CA ALA A 398 34.36 20.98 15.78
C ALA A 398 35.51 22.01 15.76
N ASN A 399 36.22 22.15 16.88
CA ASN A 399 37.43 22.97 16.98
C ASN A 399 37.25 24.44 16.51
N GLY A 400 36.09 25.05 16.77
CA GLY A 400 35.81 26.43 16.38
C GLY A 400 35.47 26.61 14.87
N TYR A 401 35.20 25.52 14.19
CA TYR A 401 34.76 25.53 12.80
C TYR A 401 33.39 24.88 12.66
N THR A 402 32.57 25.44 11.77
CA THR A 402 31.38 24.79 11.23
C THR A 402 31.68 24.30 9.83
N THR A 403 31.31 23.07 9.54
CA THR A 403 31.56 22.40 8.26
C THR A 403 30.24 21.90 7.68
N PHE A 404 29.94 22.32 6.45
CA PHE A 404 28.91 21.74 5.61
C PHE A 404 29.58 20.77 4.64
N LYS A 405 29.21 19.49 4.72
CA LYS A 405 29.77 18.42 3.92
C LYS A 405 28.70 17.84 3.01
N VAL A 406 28.93 17.91 1.71
CA VAL A 406 28.09 17.31 0.68
C VAL A 406 28.81 16.09 0.13
N THR A 407 28.09 15.00 -0.04
CA THR A 407 28.62 13.74 -0.53
C THR A 407 27.74 13.21 -1.64
N TRP A 408 28.31 12.92 -2.82
CA TRP A 408 27.64 12.25 -3.93
C TRP A 408 28.31 10.90 -4.21
N ASN A 409 27.51 9.87 -4.41
CA ASN A 409 28.02 8.55 -4.78
C ASN A 409 28.17 8.48 -6.31
N GLN A 410 29.38 8.21 -6.81
CA GLN A 410 29.60 7.91 -8.22
C GLN A 410 29.18 6.47 -8.51
N LYS A 411 28.28 6.29 -9.49
CA LYS A 411 27.85 4.96 -9.94
C LYS A 411 28.94 4.24 -10.71
#